data_d569d46fffc3c25e38468d3d3bca373b
#
_entry.id   d569d46fffc3c25e38468d3d3bca373b
#
_cell.length_a   1.000
_cell.length_b   1.000
_cell.length_c   1.000
_cell.angle_alpha   90.00
_cell.angle_beta   90.00
_cell.angle_gamma   90.00
#
_symmetry.space_group_name_H-M   'P 1'
#
loop_
_entity.id
_entity.type
_entity.pdbx_description
1 polymer ?
#
loop_
_entity_poly.entity_id
_entity_poly.type
_entity_poly.pdbx_seq_one_letter_code
_entity_poly.pdbx_strand_id
1 'polypeptide(L)'
;PGTRVVIIAGNHDRIRKSSALLSFTWAPNVTFLMGEELSSVYFEELNTEVYGFSYHTAEITEAKADNISLPASRRTRILMLHGGDAKHVPFDRNALAASPLSYIALGHIHKPEILLENRMAYAGSPEPLDMTETGPHGYFIGEIDTTSGHVTSLQFKEVCQAQYIPLVVNVTPQTTNTELSQIIADEIRKRGANNIYRFRIRG
;
A
#
# COMPACT_ATOMS: atom_id res chain seq x y z
N PRO A 1 11.53 21.25 11.69
CA PRO A 1 10.23 20.63 11.66
C PRO A 1 10.42 19.13 11.44
N GLY A 2 9.81 18.31 12.32
CA GLY A 2 9.89 16.87 12.21
C GLY A 2 8.93 16.34 11.15
N THR A 3 9.09 15.08 10.72
CA THR A 3 8.16 14.39 9.82
C THR A 3 6.77 14.32 10.46
N ARG A 4 5.74 14.69 9.71
CA ARG A 4 4.34 14.46 10.07
C ARG A 4 3.93 13.05 9.62
N VAL A 5 3.23 12.33 10.46
CA VAL A 5 2.73 10.99 10.17
C VAL A 5 1.21 10.99 10.30
N VAL A 6 0.52 10.48 9.30
CA VAL A 6 -0.94 10.29 9.36
C VAL A 6 -1.24 8.81 9.19
N ILE A 7 -2.13 8.29 10.02
CA ILE A 7 -2.47 6.87 10.06
C ILE A 7 -3.99 6.71 9.92
N ILE A 8 -4.41 5.67 9.20
CA ILE A 8 -5.77 5.13 9.22
C ILE A 8 -5.68 3.63 9.53
N ALA A 9 -6.72 3.07 10.15
CA ALA A 9 -6.82 1.63 10.38
C ALA A 9 -7.51 0.93 9.20
N GLY A 10 -6.96 -0.18 8.76
CA GLY A 10 -7.54 -1.06 7.76
C GLY A 10 -8.50 -2.10 8.35
N ASN A 11 -9.01 -2.98 7.48
CA ASN A 11 -9.98 -4.02 7.85
C ASN A 11 -9.43 -5.06 8.85
N HIS A 12 -8.13 -5.34 8.83
CA HIS A 12 -7.48 -6.23 9.81
C HIS A 12 -7.19 -5.52 11.14
N ASP A 13 -6.87 -4.22 11.11
CA ASP A 13 -6.55 -3.39 12.28
C ASP A 13 -7.73 -2.54 12.76
N ARG A 14 -8.95 -2.89 12.34
CA ARG A 14 -10.16 -2.10 12.61
C ARG A 14 -10.30 -1.68 14.06
N ILE A 15 -10.80 -0.48 14.28
CA ILE A 15 -10.98 0.10 15.61
C ILE A 15 -12.07 -0.65 16.36
N ARG A 16 -11.73 -1.23 17.51
CA ARG A 16 -12.62 -1.90 18.46
C ARG A 16 -12.34 -1.38 19.86
N LYS A 17 -13.25 -1.58 20.79
CA LYS A 17 -13.06 -1.18 22.21
C LYS A 17 -11.77 -1.74 22.84
N SER A 18 -11.34 -2.93 22.40
CA SER A 18 -10.12 -3.61 22.85
C SER A 18 -8.91 -3.38 21.93
N SER A 19 -8.99 -2.46 20.96
CA SER A 19 -7.91 -2.22 20.02
C SER A 19 -6.70 -1.61 20.74
N ALA A 20 -5.54 -2.23 20.59
CA ALA A 20 -4.27 -1.70 21.12
C ALA A 20 -3.96 -0.30 20.57
N LEU A 21 -4.46 0.02 19.36
CA LEU A 21 -4.32 1.34 18.73
C LEU A 21 -4.91 2.47 19.57
N LEU A 22 -5.98 2.20 20.37
CA LEU A 22 -6.63 3.19 21.24
C LEU A 22 -5.88 3.40 22.56
N SER A 23 -5.14 2.41 23.03
CA SER A 23 -4.37 2.49 24.28
C SER A 23 -2.92 2.95 24.09
N PHE A 24 -2.47 2.99 22.83
CA PHE A 24 -1.11 3.41 22.50
C PHE A 24 -0.97 4.94 22.59
N THR A 25 0.08 5.40 23.24
CA THR A 25 0.42 6.83 23.28
C THR A 25 1.23 7.18 22.04
N TRP A 26 0.60 7.81 21.08
CA TRP A 26 1.23 8.24 19.84
C TRP A 26 2.17 9.42 20.07
N ALA A 27 3.26 9.47 19.32
CA ALA A 27 4.18 10.61 19.35
C ALA A 27 3.48 11.88 18.85
N PRO A 28 3.90 13.09 19.30
CA PRO A 28 3.21 14.35 18.95
C PRO A 28 3.14 14.69 17.46
N ASN A 29 4.00 14.08 16.65
CA ASN A 29 4.01 14.24 15.19
C ASN A 29 3.11 13.23 14.46
N VAL A 30 2.44 12.34 15.17
CA VAL A 30 1.55 11.31 14.61
C VAL A 30 0.10 11.74 14.80
N THR A 31 -0.66 11.77 13.72
CA THR A 31 -2.11 11.95 13.71
C THR A 31 -2.78 10.66 13.26
N PHE A 32 -3.65 10.12 14.10
CA PHE A 32 -4.44 8.95 13.75
C PHE A 32 -5.89 9.37 13.45
N LEU A 33 -6.33 9.25 12.21
CA LEU A 33 -7.71 9.53 11.79
C LEU A 33 -8.58 8.31 12.13
N MET A 34 -9.05 8.25 13.38
CA MET A 34 -9.74 7.08 13.94
C MET A 34 -11.22 7.02 13.57
N GLY A 35 -11.81 8.09 13.03
CA GLY A 35 -13.24 8.16 12.72
C GLY A 35 -13.66 7.17 11.64
N GLU A 36 -14.92 6.70 11.73
CA GLU A 36 -15.55 5.87 10.70
C GLU A 36 -15.97 6.68 9.47
N GLU A 37 -16.22 7.98 9.69
CA GLU A 37 -16.53 8.94 8.64
C GLU A 37 -15.28 9.72 8.21
N LEU A 38 -15.34 10.28 6.99
CA LEU A 38 -14.27 11.07 6.45
C LEU A 38 -13.93 12.24 7.38
N SER A 39 -12.68 12.30 7.79
CA SER A 39 -12.13 13.39 8.60
C SER A 39 -10.82 13.86 8.00
N SER A 40 -10.29 14.98 8.47
CA SER A 40 -9.01 15.50 7.97
C SER A 40 -8.14 16.08 9.06
N VAL A 41 -6.86 16.21 8.75
CA VAL A 41 -5.88 16.98 9.48
C VAL A 41 -5.21 17.96 8.53
N TYR A 42 -5.07 19.22 8.96
CA TYR A 42 -4.38 20.25 8.19
C TYR A 42 -3.02 20.56 8.81
N PHE A 43 -1.99 20.51 7.99
CA PHE A 43 -0.63 20.91 8.33
C PHE A 43 -0.34 22.26 7.69
N GLU A 44 -0.43 23.34 8.48
CA GLU A 44 -0.30 24.71 8.02
C GLU A 44 1.07 24.96 7.39
N GLU A 45 2.12 24.45 8.01
CA GLU A 45 3.50 24.59 7.55
C GLU A 45 3.79 23.94 6.19
N LEU A 46 2.93 22.99 5.78
CA LEU A 46 3.01 22.30 4.48
C LEU A 46 1.90 22.72 3.52
N ASN A 47 0.99 23.61 3.94
CA ASN A 47 -0.24 23.92 3.21
C ASN A 47 -0.96 22.67 2.72
N THR A 48 -0.97 21.59 3.51
CA THR A 48 -1.43 20.27 3.12
C THR A 48 -2.51 19.76 4.06
N GLU A 49 -3.61 19.30 3.51
CA GLU A 49 -4.72 18.68 4.23
C GLU A 49 -4.83 17.21 3.83
N VAL A 50 -4.76 16.32 4.83
CA VAL A 50 -4.81 14.87 4.64
C VAL A 50 -6.16 14.37 5.15
N TYR A 51 -6.90 13.72 4.27
CA TYR A 51 -8.21 13.13 4.52
C TYR A 51 -8.09 11.63 4.70
N GLY A 52 -8.98 11.04 5.49
CA GLY A 52 -9.08 9.61 5.65
C GLY A 52 -10.16 9.21 6.63
N PHE A 53 -10.42 7.93 6.71
CA PHE A 53 -11.28 7.29 7.71
C PHE A 53 -10.74 5.90 8.04
N SER A 54 -11.14 5.37 9.19
CA SER A 54 -10.71 4.07 9.68
C SER A 54 -11.83 3.05 9.67
N TYR A 55 -11.47 1.77 9.53
CA TYR A 55 -12.40 0.66 9.66
C TYR A 55 -12.81 0.46 11.12
N HIS A 56 -14.10 0.26 11.35
CA HIS A 56 -14.71 -0.20 12.62
C HIS A 56 -15.36 -1.57 12.44
N THR A 57 -15.71 -1.93 11.22
CA THR A 57 -16.27 -3.24 10.82
C THR A 57 -15.23 -4.03 10.00
N ALA A 58 -15.48 -5.30 9.75
CA ALA A 58 -14.59 -6.13 8.94
C ALA A 58 -14.67 -5.77 7.45
N GLU A 59 -15.85 -5.34 7.01
CA GLU A 59 -16.17 -5.02 5.61
C GLU A 59 -16.87 -3.66 5.56
N ILE A 60 -16.62 -2.89 4.51
CA ILE A 60 -17.30 -1.65 4.15
C ILE A 60 -17.64 -1.76 2.67
N THR A 61 -18.90 -2.07 2.36
CA THR A 61 -19.37 -2.28 0.98
C THR A 61 -19.85 -1.01 0.29
N GLU A 62 -19.87 0.09 1.03
CA GLU A 62 -20.24 1.41 0.51
C GLU A 62 -19.07 2.08 -0.18
N ALA A 63 -19.34 2.73 -1.33
CA ALA A 63 -18.36 3.52 -2.08
C ALA A 63 -18.18 4.92 -1.44
N LYS A 64 -17.76 4.94 -0.15
CA LYS A 64 -17.63 6.18 0.65
C LYS A 64 -16.76 7.26 0.01
N ALA A 65 -15.86 6.88 -0.89
CA ALA A 65 -14.90 7.80 -1.51
C ALA A 65 -15.39 8.44 -2.84
N ASP A 66 -16.43 7.92 -3.48
CA ASP A 66 -16.81 8.35 -4.83
C ASP A 66 -17.48 9.73 -4.87
N ASN A 67 -18.11 10.14 -3.77
CA ASN A 67 -18.87 11.38 -3.68
C ASN A 67 -18.28 12.35 -2.65
N ILE A 68 -16.95 12.38 -2.51
CA ILE A 68 -16.28 13.29 -1.59
C ILE A 68 -16.51 14.74 -2.06
N SER A 69 -17.31 15.49 -1.29
CA SER A 69 -17.50 16.91 -1.49
C SER A 69 -16.50 17.69 -0.65
N LEU A 70 -15.53 18.29 -1.29
CA LEU A 70 -14.52 19.12 -0.63
C LEU A 70 -14.75 20.59 -0.95
N PRO A 71 -14.70 21.51 0.04
CA PRO A 71 -14.85 22.93 -0.21
C PRO A 71 -13.73 23.43 -1.13
N ALA A 72 -13.99 24.49 -1.90
CA ALA A 72 -12.95 25.09 -2.72
C ALA A 72 -11.76 25.53 -1.86
N SER A 73 -10.57 25.17 -2.24
CA SER A 73 -9.34 25.50 -1.48
C SER A 73 -8.12 25.45 -2.39
N ARG A 74 -7.08 26.21 -2.01
CA ARG A 74 -5.75 26.15 -2.64
C ARG A 74 -4.78 25.22 -1.92
N ARG A 75 -5.27 24.44 -0.93
CA ARG A 75 -4.45 23.49 -0.18
C ARG A 75 -4.11 22.30 -1.06
N THR A 76 -2.94 21.74 -0.87
CA THR A 76 -2.63 20.38 -1.28
C THR A 76 -3.54 19.41 -0.53
N ARG A 77 -4.18 18.48 -1.23
CA ARG A 77 -5.14 17.53 -0.63
C ARG A 77 -4.75 16.12 -0.91
N ILE A 78 -4.57 15.35 0.14
CA ILE A 78 -4.25 13.93 0.06
C ILE A 78 -5.39 13.12 0.67
N LEU A 79 -5.89 12.12 -0.05
CA LEU A 79 -6.82 11.14 0.49
C LEU A 79 -6.05 9.86 0.81
N MET A 80 -6.21 9.38 2.03
CA MET A 80 -5.80 8.03 2.44
C MET A 80 -7.01 7.12 2.43
N LEU A 81 -6.93 6.00 1.71
CA LEU A 81 -8.03 5.05 1.56
C LEU A 81 -7.49 3.62 1.69
N HIS A 82 -8.15 2.80 2.53
CA HIS A 82 -7.84 1.38 2.64
C HIS A 82 -8.98 0.57 2.01
N GLY A 83 -8.78 0.05 0.80
CA GLY A 83 -9.82 -0.68 0.09
C GLY A 83 -9.59 -0.81 -1.41
N GLY A 84 -10.67 -1.03 -2.16
CA GLY A 84 -10.66 -1.14 -3.63
C GLY A 84 -11.22 -2.43 -4.19
N ASP A 85 -11.81 -3.29 -3.35
CA ASP A 85 -12.62 -4.42 -3.80
C ASP A 85 -14.08 -4.30 -3.34
N ALA A 86 -14.94 -5.20 -3.76
CA ALA A 86 -16.38 -5.13 -3.50
C ALA A 86 -16.77 -5.17 -2.02
N LYS A 87 -15.90 -5.64 -1.14
CA LYS A 87 -16.13 -5.76 0.31
C LYS A 87 -15.40 -4.73 1.14
N HIS A 88 -14.41 -4.06 0.54
CA HIS A 88 -13.51 -3.17 1.24
C HIS A 88 -13.44 -1.84 0.49
N VAL A 89 -14.32 -0.93 0.85
CA VAL A 89 -14.46 0.43 0.30
C VAL A 89 -14.29 0.43 -1.23
N PRO A 90 -15.26 -0.12 -1.97
CA PRO A 90 -15.24 -0.02 -3.42
C PRO A 90 -15.20 1.46 -3.84
N PHE A 91 -14.56 1.75 -4.95
CA PHE A 91 -14.52 3.11 -5.49
C PHE A 91 -14.50 3.10 -7.02
N ASP A 92 -15.06 4.16 -7.62
CA ASP A 92 -14.90 4.45 -9.04
C ASP A 92 -13.60 5.23 -9.26
N ARG A 93 -12.67 4.60 -9.97
CA ARG A 93 -11.38 5.20 -10.33
C ARG A 93 -11.55 6.52 -11.09
N ASN A 94 -12.55 6.64 -11.97
CA ASN A 94 -12.80 7.84 -12.75
C ASN A 94 -13.35 8.96 -11.87
N ALA A 95 -14.24 8.65 -10.93
CA ALA A 95 -14.74 9.61 -9.95
C ALA A 95 -13.62 10.19 -9.09
N LEU A 96 -12.75 9.32 -8.56
CA LEU A 96 -11.57 9.75 -7.81
C LEU A 96 -10.56 10.53 -8.68
N ALA A 97 -10.36 10.14 -9.92
CA ALA A 97 -9.49 10.87 -10.85
C ALA A 97 -10.00 12.28 -11.16
N ALA A 98 -11.32 12.49 -11.21
CA ALA A 98 -11.94 13.78 -11.43
C ALA A 98 -12.03 14.66 -10.16
N SER A 99 -11.74 14.11 -8.99
CA SER A 99 -11.82 14.82 -7.71
C SER A 99 -10.75 15.91 -7.58
N PRO A 100 -10.94 16.91 -6.70
CA PRO A 100 -9.95 17.97 -6.45
C PRO A 100 -8.83 17.55 -5.50
N LEU A 101 -8.47 16.27 -5.50
CA LEU A 101 -7.39 15.70 -4.70
C LEU A 101 -6.06 15.80 -5.45
N SER A 102 -4.99 16.12 -4.76
CA SER A 102 -3.63 16.13 -5.31
C SER A 102 -3.06 14.72 -5.43
N TYR A 103 -3.27 13.90 -4.39
CA TYR A 103 -2.82 12.51 -4.35
C TYR A 103 -3.79 11.61 -3.60
N ILE A 104 -3.88 10.37 -4.01
CA ILE A 104 -4.70 9.33 -3.38
C ILE A 104 -3.79 8.17 -3.01
N ALA A 105 -3.53 8.04 -1.71
CA ALA A 105 -2.72 6.98 -1.13
C ALA A 105 -3.60 5.78 -0.80
N LEU A 106 -3.44 4.69 -1.53
CA LEU A 106 -4.24 3.49 -1.37
C LEU A 106 -3.50 2.42 -0.56
N GLY A 107 -4.21 1.78 0.37
CA GLY A 107 -3.82 0.57 1.08
C GLY A 107 -4.78 -0.58 0.79
N HIS A 108 -4.62 -1.72 1.45
CA HIS A 108 -5.36 -2.97 1.30
C HIS A 108 -4.75 -3.96 0.30
N ILE A 109 -4.42 -3.54 -0.89
CA ILE A 109 -3.74 -4.38 -1.88
C ILE A 109 -2.24 -4.39 -1.58
N HIS A 110 -1.69 -5.57 -1.30
CA HIS A 110 -0.29 -5.72 -0.86
C HIS A 110 0.71 -5.60 -2.00
N LYS A 111 0.26 -5.72 -3.24
CA LYS A 111 1.10 -5.51 -4.42
C LYS A 111 1.19 -4.03 -4.75
N PRO A 112 2.39 -3.45 -4.90
CA PRO A 112 2.52 -2.05 -5.32
C PRO A 112 2.00 -1.88 -6.76
N GLU A 113 1.16 -0.87 -6.96
CA GLU A 113 0.55 -0.59 -8.27
C GLU A 113 0.21 0.89 -8.42
N ILE A 114 0.65 1.52 -9.51
CA ILE A 114 0.23 2.85 -9.90
C ILE A 114 -1.07 2.73 -10.72
N LEU A 115 -2.17 3.20 -10.16
CA LEU A 115 -3.45 3.24 -10.86
C LEU A 115 -3.59 4.47 -11.76
N LEU A 116 -3.03 5.59 -11.33
CA LEU A 116 -3.00 6.83 -12.10
C LEU A 116 -1.67 7.52 -11.85
N GLU A 117 -0.94 7.76 -12.93
CA GLU A 117 0.41 8.32 -12.88
C GLU A 117 0.46 9.61 -12.06
N ASN A 118 1.41 9.69 -11.13
CA ASN A 118 1.61 10.80 -10.21
C ASN A 118 0.35 11.22 -9.42
N ARG A 119 -0.63 10.36 -9.25
CA ARG A 119 -1.88 10.75 -8.58
C ARG A 119 -2.52 9.70 -7.70
N MET A 120 -2.44 8.41 -8.07
CA MET A 120 -3.11 7.35 -7.33
C MET A 120 -2.30 6.07 -7.37
N ALA A 121 -1.94 5.53 -6.20
CA ALA A 121 -1.19 4.29 -6.14
C ALA A 121 -1.52 3.48 -4.87
N TYR A 122 -1.48 2.15 -5.02
CA TYR A 122 -1.31 1.22 -3.91
C TYR A 122 0.17 1.13 -3.55
N ALA A 123 0.52 1.47 -2.32
CA ALA A 123 1.89 1.33 -1.85
C ALA A 123 2.32 -0.14 -1.70
N GLY A 124 1.37 -1.04 -1.53
CA GLY A 124 1.64 -2.42 -1.20
C GLY A 124 1.98 -2.60 0.28
N SER A 125 2.56 -3.75 0.61
CA SER A 125 3.15 -4.04 1.91
C SER A 125 4.67 -3.88 1.87
N PRO A 126 5.35 -3.53 2.97
CA PRO A 126 6.82 -3.44 3.00
C PRO A 126 7.52 -4.79 2.88
N GLU A 127 6.86 -5.87 3.29
CA GLU A 127 7.29 -7.26 3.15
C GLU A 127 6.15 -8.10 2.59
N PRO A 128 6.42 -9.14 1.79
CA PRO A 128 5.39 -10.07 1.33
C PRO A 128 4.94 -10.98 2.49
N LEU A 129 3.64 -11.27 2.58
CA LEU A 129 3.06 -12.08 3.65
C LEU A 129 2.98 -13.57 3.28
N ASP A 130 2.84 -13.89 2.00
CA ASP A 130 2.72 -15.28 1.55
C ASP A 130 3.22 -15.49 0.11
N MET A 131 3.15 -16.75 -0.36
CA MET A 131 3.69 -17.18 -1.65
C MET A 131 2.92 -16.65 -2.88
N THR A 132 1.80 -15.98 -2.70
CA THR A 132 1.05 -15.34 -3.80
C THR A 132 1.53 -13.92 -4.04
N GLU A 133 2.18 -13.31 -3.04
CA GLU A 133 2.72 -11.96 -3.08
C GLU A 133 4.16 -11.98 -3.60
N THR A 134 4.29 -12.11 -4.91
CA THR A 134 5.60 -12.20 -5.59
C THR A 134 6.04 -10.83 -6.12
N GLY A 135 7.36 -10.65 -6.23
CA GLY A 135 7.96 -9.41 -6.74
C GLY A 135 8.37 -8.45 -5.63
N PRO A 136 8.74 -7.21 -5.98
CA PRO A 136 9.24 -6.22 -5.03
C PRO A 136 8.15 -5.71 -4.10
N HIS A 137 8.50 -5.52 -2.82
CA HIS A 137 7.67 -4.92 -1.79
C HIS A 137 8.37 -3.69 -1.20
N GLY A 138 7.59 -2.70 -0.77
CA GLY A 138 8.16 -1.44 -0.31
C GLY A 138 7.14 -0.32 -0.13
N TYR A 139 7.53 0.89 -0.53
CA TYR A 139 6.70 2.07 -0.39
C TYR A 139 6.91 3.05 -1.55
N PHE A 140 6.01 4.01 -1.69
CA PHE A 140 6.21 5.15 -2.59
C PHE A 140 6.80 6.34 -1.84
N ILE A 141 7.73 7.04 -2.50
CA ILE A 141 8.19 8.38 -2.13
C ILE A 141 7.86 9.32 -3.28
N GLY A 142 7.40 10.52 -2.96
CA GLY A 142 7.04 11.49 -3.97
C GLY A 142 7.21 12.93 -3.49
N GLU A 143 7.11 13.85 -4.42
CA GLU A 143 7.15 15.29 -4.18
C GLU A 143 5.87 15.92 -4.69
N ILE A 144 5.32 16.86 -3.94
CA ILE A 144 4.15 17.65 -4.32
C ILE A 144 4.56 19.12 -4.30
N ASP A 145 4.34 19.80 -5.40
CA ASP A 145 4.41 21.26 -5.42
C ASP A 145 3.16 21.82 -4.73
N THR A 146 3.34 22.36 -3.53
CA THR A 146 2.25 22.89 -2.71
C THR A 146 1.61 24.15 -3.26
N THR A 147 2.22 24.80 -4.26
CA THR A 147 1.65 25.94 -4.96
C THR A 147 0.61 25.52 -5.99
N SER A 148 0.93 24.52 -6.79
CA SER A 148 0.03 23.98 -7.82
C SER A 148 -0.82 22.81 -7.34
N GLY A 149 -0.42 22.13 -6.25
CA GLY A 149 -1.03 20.90 -5.75
C GLY A 149 -0.72 19.68 -6.61
N HIS A 150 0.21 19.76 -7.57
CA HIS A 150 0.58 18.63 -8.42
C HIS A 150 1.71 17.80 -7.83
N VAL A 151 1.58 16.49 -7.96
CA VAL A 151 2.69 15.55 -7.67
C VAL A 151 3.70 15.66 -8.81
N THR A 152 4.90 16.09 -8.48
CA THR A 152 5.99 16.30 -9.46
C THR A 152 6.84 15.06 -9.65
N SER A 153 6.88 14.18 -8.65
CA SER A 153 7.52 12.88 -8.74
C SER A 153 6.81 11.85 -7.86
N LEU A 154 6.80 10.60 -8.31
CA LEU A 154 6.34 9.45 -7.53
C LEU A 154 7.21 8.24 -7.89
N GLN A 155 7.94 7.70 -6.92
CA GLN A 155 8.88 6.60 -7.13
C GLN A 155 8.62 5.49 -6.12
N PHE A 156 8.53 4.25 -6.61
CA PHE A 156 8.54 3.09 -5.75
C PHE A 156 9.95 2.83 -5.22
N LYS A 157 10.06 2.56 -3.92
CA LYS A 157 11.28 2.15 -3.24
C LYS A 157 11.09 0.76 -2.66
N GLU A 158 11.80 -0.20 -3.21
CA GLU A 158 11.86 -1.55 -2.69
C GLU A 158 12.65 -1.56 -1.37
N VAL A 159 12.10 -2.23 -0.35
CA VAL A 159 12.74 -2.38 0.97
C VAL A 159 12.62 -3.78 1.53
N CYS A 160 11.87 -4.67 0.88
CA CYS A 160 11.70 -6.03 1.36
C CYS A 160 13.05 -6.76 1.48
N GLN A 161 13.24 -7.50 2.56
CA GLN A 161 14.45 -8.29 2.81
C GLN A 161 14.43 -9.63 2.08
N ALA A 162 13.22 -10.14 1.79
CA ALA A 162 13.02 -11.39 1.08
C ALA A 162 11.83 -11.29 0.13
N GLN A 163 11.92 -11.96 -1.01
CA GLN A 163 10.83 -12.12 -1.95
C GLN A 163 10.42 -13.59 -2.04
N TYR A 164 9.14 -13.86 -2.31
CA TYR A 164 8.69 -15.18 -2.70
C TYR A 164 8.93 -15.39 -4.20
N ILE A 165 9.73 -16.40 -4.53
CA ILE A 165 10.15 -16.69 -5.91
C ILE A 165 9.63 -18.08 -6.33
N PRO A 166 8.55 -18.15 -7.11
CA PRO A 166 8.11 -19.41 -7.71
C PRO A 166 8.96 -19.74 -8.94
N LEU A 167 9.49 -20.96 -8.99
CA LEU A 167 10.30 -21.45 -10.09
C LEU A 167 9.78 -22.81 -10.57
N VAL A 168 9.85 -23.04 -11.88
CA VAL A 168 9.58 -24.34 -12.50
C VAL A 168 10.89 -24.92 -12.96
N VAL A 169 11.20 -26.13 -12.53
CA VAL A 169 12.35 -26.92 -12.98
C VAL A 169 11.80 -28.08 -13.82
N ASN A 170 12.14 -28.08 -15.10
CA ASN A 170 11.79 -29.19 -15.97
C ASN A 170 12.88 -30.26 -15.87
N VAL A 171 12.45 -31.50 -15.69
CA VAL A 171 13.31 -32.68 -15.61
C VAL A 171 12.95 -33.69 -16.69
N THR A 172 13.85 -34.59 -16.99
CA THR A 172 13.61 -35.74 -17.89
C THR A 172 13.83 -37.04 -17.10
N PRO A 173 13.44 -38.23 -17.62
CA PRO A 173 13.77 -39.50 -16.97
C PRO A 173 15.26 -39.75 -16.74
N GLN A 174 16.14 -39.01 -17.42
CA GLN A 174 17.58 -39.11 -17.29
C GLN A 174 18.15 -38.12 -16.26
N THR A 175 17.36 -37.14 -15.79
CA THR A 175 17.81 -36.15 -14.81
C THR A 175 18.08 -36.81 -13.49
N THR A 176 19.31 -36.77 -13.04
CA THR A 176 19.73 -37.34 -11.73
C THR A 176 19.40 -36.39 -10.58
N ASN A 177 19.32 -36.95 -9.36
CA ASN A 177 19.16 -36.14 -8.14
C ASN A 177 20.28 -35.11 -7.96
N THR A 178 21.50 -35.42 -8.36
CA THR A 178 22.65 -34.52 -8.28
C THR A 178 22.48 -33.33 -9.22
N GLU A 179 22.06 -33.57 -10.45
CA GLU A 179 21.79 -32.51 -11.43
C GLU A 179 20.63 -31.61 -10.98
N LEU A 180 19.53 -32.21 -10.46
CA LEU A 180 18.41 -31.45 -9.92
C LEU A 180 18.86 -30.55 -8.74
N SER A 181 19.65 -31.11 -7.82
CA SER A 181 20.19 -30.36 -6.69
C SER A 181 21.08 -29.21 -7.15
N GLN A 182 21.88 -29.41 -8.19
CA GLN A 182 22.74 -28.38 -8.76
C GLN A 182 21.90 -27.27 -9.41
N ILE A 183 20.88 -27.61 -10.18
CA ILE A 183 19.95 -26.63 -10.80
C ILE A 183 19.30 -25.77 -9.72
N ILE A 184 18.79 -26.37 -8.62
CA ILE A 184 18.19 -25.64 -7.51
C ILE A 184 19.21 -24.71 -6.86
N ALA A 185 20.42 -25.22 -6.58
CA ALA A 185 21.49 -24.42 -5.96
C ALA A 185 21.91 -23.23 -6.84
N ASP A 186 21.96 -23.42 -8.15
CA ASP A 186 22.32 -22.38 -9.10
C ASP A 186 21.23 -21.28 -9.19
N GLU A 187 19.95 -21.65 -9.20
CA GLU A 187 18.84 -20.70 -9.16
C GLU A 187 18.81 -19.88 -7.87
N ILE A 188 19.06 -20.51 -6.72
CA ILE A 188 19.17 -19.82 -5.42
C ILE A 188 20.38 -18.86 -5.44
N ARG A 189 21.52 -19.32 -5.93
CA ARG A 189 22.75 -18.50 -6.00
C ARG A 189 22.57 -17.27 -6.91
N LYS A 190 21.88 -17.46 -8.04
CA LYS A 190 21.60 -16.41 -9.01
C LYS A 190 20.65 -15.33 -8.48
N ARG A 191 19.67 -15.71 -7.65
CA ARG A 191 18.58 -14.82 -7.21
C ARG A 191 18.71 -14.34 -5.76
N GLY A 192 19.68 -14.88 -5.01
CA GLY A 192 19.97 -14.51 -3.63
C GLY A 192 19.44 -15.48 -2.59
N ALA A 193 20.27 -15.81 -1.62
CA ALA A 193 19.97 -16.82 -0.59
C ALA A 193 18.93 -16.35 0.44
N ASN A 194 18.63 -15.06 0.53
CA ASN A 194 17.66 -14.51 1.48
C ASN A 194 16.22 -14.67 1.04
N ASN A 195 15.97 -15.01 -0.23
CA ASN A 195 14.63 -15.18 -0.78
C ASN A 195 14.00 -16.52 -0.39
N ILE A 196 12.68 -16.60 -0.47
CA ILE A 196 11.90 -17.81 -0.20
C ILE A 196 11.50 -18.44 -1.52
N TYR A 197 11.96 -19.67 -1.76
CA TYR A 197 11.79 -20.35 -3.04
C TYR A 197 10.71 -21.42 -3.00
N ARG A 198 9.85 -21.45 -4.03
CA ARG A 198 8.94 -22.54 -4.30
C ARG A 198 9.29 -23.19 -5.63
N PHE A 199 9.98 -24.32 -5.59
CA PHE A 199 10.28 -25.11 -6.77
C PHE A 199 9.12 -26.05 -7.13
N ARG A 200 8.68 -25.98 -8.38
CA ARG A 200 7.75 -26.97 -8.98
C ARG A 200 8.55 -27.78 -9.98
N ILE A 201 8.74 -29.06 -9.68
CA ILE A 201 9.41 -29.99 -10.60
C ILE A 201 8.36 -30.51 -11.58
N ARG A 202 8.71 -30.52 -12.86
CA ARG A 202 7.90 -31.04 -13.96
C ARG A 202 8.76 -31.95 -14.84
N GLY A 203 8.24 -33.16 -15.19
CA GLY A 203 8.85 -34.13 -16.09
C GLY A 203 7.84 -35.06 -16.69
#